data_376de89947cfed91e31c0270ba5a944d
#
_entry.id   376de89947cfed91e31c0270ba5a944d
#
_cell.length_a   1.000
_cell.length_b   1.000
_cell.length_c   1.000
_cell.angle_alpha   90.00
_cell.angle_beta   90.00
_cell.angle_gamma   90.00
#
_symmetry.space_group_name_H-M   'P 1'
#
loop_
_entity.id
_entity.type
_entity.pdbx_description
1 polymer ?
#
loop_
_entity_poly.entity_id
_entity_poly.type
_entity_poly.pdbx_seq_one_letter_code
_entity_poly.pdbx_strand_id
1 'polypeptide(L)'
;MKVKLINFRQVGLKYECFALKMLQDRDFNDEKQFKNELEQLKRFNGLVHDHLVTLLATFTLDKRYYFLFPYADSTLEQYWESVKSPKRDLSTAQWVSKQCSGIMAAIDSIHDPKHLQNLGVRGYGRHGDIKPDNILWFQSSKDPRGILVVSDMGLSSFNRDTSRSNIPNTKIPKVPGYRPPECDIEGGTISRAYDIWTLGCLFLELLTWWLGGWELVEKFQEARKSVYITGAINNIFFHLKKVKGRNEYVAQVKTQVTNVSSRKLFQVS
;
A
#
# COMPACT_ATOMS: atom_id res chain seq x y z
N MET A 1 -13.65 -3.62 -6.22
CA MET A 1 -13.88 -2.17 -6.20
C MET A 1 -14.18 -1.72 -7.62
N LYS A 2 -15.25 -0.95 -7.87
CA LYS A 2 -15.46 -0.33 -9.19
C LYS A 2 -15.11 1.15 -9.08
N VAL A 3 -14.04 1.57 -9.71
CA VAL A 3 -13.74 2.99 -9.92
C VAL A 3 -14.39 3.39 -11.23
N LYS A 4 -15.20 4.44 -11.21
CA LYS A 4 -15.85 4.98 -12.42
C LYS A 4 -15.26 6.35 -12.73
N LEU A 5 -14.78 6.50 -13.96
CA LEU A 5 -14.39 7.79 -14.49
C LEU A 5 -15.66 8.65 -14.66
N ILE A 6 -15.65 9.86 -14.09
CA ILE A 6 -16.70 10.85 -14.31
C ILE A 6 -16.05 12.08 -14.93
N ASN A 7 -16.54 12.49 -16.09
CA ASN A 7 -16.10 13.68 -16.78
C ASN A 7 -17.05 14.85 -16.43
N PHE A 8 -16.54 15.87 -15.76
CA PHE A 8 -17.27 17.08 -15.41
C PHE A 8 -16.81 18.26 -16.28
N ARG A 9 -17.36 18.39 -17.47
CA ARG A 9 -17.04 19.50 -18.38
C ARG A 9 -17.61 20.88 -17.97
N GLN A 10 -18.40 20.98 -16.92
CA GLN A 10 -19.19 22.20 -16.66
C GLN A 10 -18.82 23.01 -15.42
N VAL A 11 -17.88 22.58 -14.59
CA VAL A 11 -17.44 23.36 -13.44
C VAL A 11 -15.97 23.64 -13.65
N GLY A 12 -15.56 24.90 -13.71
CA GLY A 12 -14.18 25.36 -13.97
C GLY A 12 -13.11 24.84 -13.00
N LEU A 13 -13.14 23.53 -12.76
CA LEU A 13 -12.21 22.78 -11.94
C LEU A 13 -10.98 22.40 -12.77
N LYS A 14 -9.82 22.48 -12.15
CA LYS A 14 -8.50 22.18 -12.70
C LYS A 14 -8.33 20.71 -13.19
N TYR A 15 -9.31 19.83 -12.92
CA TYR A 15 -9.28 18.42 -13.25
C TYR A 15 -10.44 18.05 -14.18
N GLU A 16 -10.13 17.42 -15.30
CA GLU A 16 -11.14 16.96 -16.28
C GLU A 16 -11.81 15.63 -15.83
N CYS A 17 -11.18 14.87 -14.96
CA CYS A 17 -11.62 13.54 -14.54
C CYS A 17 -11.45 13.32 -13.04
N PHE A 18 -12.37 12.54 -12.46
CA PHE A 18 -12.34 12.13 -11.06
C PHE A 18 -12.54 10.63 -10.92
N ALA A 19 -11.95 10.04 -9.89
CA ALA A 19 -12.19 8.66 -9.51
C ALA A 19 -13.34 8.58 -8.50
N LEU A 20 -14.35 7.79 -8.84
CA LEU A 20 -15.49 7.54 -7.99
C LEU A 20 -15.42 6.13 -7.41
N LYS A 21 -15.19 6.03 -6.10
CA LYS A 21 -15.27 4.77 -5.36
C LYS A 21 -16.68 4.61 -4.82
N MET A 22 -17.40 3.58 -5.27
CA MET A 22 -18.71 3.19 -4.77
C MET A 22 -18.56 2.01 -3.82
N LEU A 23 -19.16 2.08 -2.64
CA LEU A 23 -19.31 0.91 -1.78
C LEU A 23 -20.34 -0.04 -2.40
N GLN A 24 -20.00 -1.34 -2.50
CA GLN A 24 -20.88 -2.34 -3.09
C GLN A 24 -21.90 -2.80 -2.05
N ASP A 25 -23.18 -2.76 -2.47
CA ASP A 25 -24.32 -3.33 -1.78
C ASP A 25 -24.14 -4.85 -1.60
N ARG A 26 -23.62 -5.29 -0.48
CA ARG A 26 -23.58 -6.74 -0.19
C ARG A 26 -24.29 -7.13 1.08
N ASP A 27 -24.57 -6.20 2.02
CA ASP A 27 -25.34 -6.48 3.24
C ASP A 27 -25.69 -5.17 3.97
N PHE A 28 -26.64 -5.21 4.93
CA PHE A 28 -27.05 -4.12 5.84
C PHE A 28 -25.92 -3.41 6.62
N ASN A 29 -24.67 -3.63 6.25
CA ASN A 29 -23.47 -3.12 6.91
C ASN A 29 -22.78 -1.96 6.17
N ASP A 30 -23.31 -1.53 5.01
CA ASP A 30 -22.66 -0.54 4.14
C ASP A 30 -22.53 0.83 4.78
N GLU A 31 -23.53 1.26 5.55
CA GLU A 31 -23.46 2.54 6.28
C GLU A 31 -22.35 2.53 7.32
N LYS A 32 -22.14 1.43 8.01
CA LYS A 32 -21.06 1.28 9.01
C LYS A 32 -19.70 1.25 8.34
N GLN A 33 -19.55 0.54 7.23
CA GLN A 33 -18.30 0.52 6.46
C GLN A 33 -17.99 1.89 5.89
N PHE A 34 -19.00 2.58 5.32
CA PHE A 34 -18.86 3.95 4.83
C PHE A 34 -18.42 4.90 5.95
N LYS A 35 -19.11 4.88 7.08
CA LYS A 35 -18.77 5.76 8.23
C LYS A 35 -17.34 5.46 8.71
N ASN A 36 -16.94 4.21 8.80
CA ASN A 36 -15.59 3.83 9.22
C ASN A 36 -14.55 4.34 8.22
N GLU A 37 -14.71 4.08 6.92
CA GLU A 37 -13.77 4.54 5.89
C GLU A 37 -13.74 6.08 5.81
N LEU A 38 -14.90 6.72 5.89
CA LEU A 38 -15.02 8.17 5.92
C LEU A 38 -14.29 8.77 7.14
N GLU A 39 -14.43 8.17 8.31
CA GLU A 39 -13.71 8.63 9.51
C GLU A 39 -12.20 8.49 9.35
N GLN A 40 -11.70 7.40 8.77
CA GLN A 40 -10.28 7.25 8.48
C GLN A 40 -9.80 8.31 7.48
N LEU A 41 -10.49 8.45 6.37
CA LEU A 41 -10.15 9.45 5.34
C LEU A 41 -10.20 10.88 5.90
N LYS A 42 -11.21 11.25 6.69
CA LYS A 42 -11.29 12.57 7.32
C LYS A 42 -10.15 12.85 8.29
N ARG A 43 -9.70 11.85 9.03
CA ARG A 43 -8.56 11.99 9.97
C ARG A 43 -7.28 12.36 9.26
N PHE A 44 -7.06 11.82 8.07
CA PHE A 44 -5.84 12.05 7.29
C PHE A 44 -6.00 13.18 6.27
N ASN A 45 -7.22 13.56 5.91
CA ASN A 45 -7.50 14.65 4.96
C ASN A 45 -7.20 16.06 5.53
N GLY A 46 -6.98 16.18 6.84
CA GLY A 46 -6.53 17.43 7.49
C GLY A 46 -5.07 17.78 7.23
N LEU A 47 -4.31 16.86 6.65
CA LEU A 47 -2.93 17.05 6.22
C LEU A 47 -2.89 16.98 4.69
N VAL A 48 -2.57 18.10 4.06
CA VAL A 48 -2.17 18.08 2.65
C VAL A 48 -0.76 17.48 2.58
N HIS A 49 -0.67 16.22 2.18
CA HIS A 49 0.59 15.53 1.98
C HIS A 49 0.69 15.07 0.53
N ASP A 50 1.76 15.51 -0.18
CA ASP A 50 1.91 15.26 -1.62
C ASP A 50 1.84 13.76 -1.99
N HIS A 51 2.21 12.87 -1.08
CA HIS A 51 2.23 11.42 -1.29
C HIS A 51 1.08 10.67 -0.59
N LEU A 52 0.00 11.36 -0.18
CA LEU A 52 -1.20 10.75 0.38
C LEU A 52 -2.43 11.23 -0.38
N VAL A 53 -3.29 10.28 -0.80
CA VAL A 53 -4.49 10.61 -1.57
C VAL A 53 -5.44 11.50 -0.76
N THR A 54 -5.93 12.57 -1.38
CA THR A 54 -6.89 13.50 -0.78
C THR A 54 -8.31 13.11 -1.16
N LEU A 55 -9.19 12.96 -0.18
CA LEU A 55 -10.63 12.83 -0.40
C LEU A 55 -11.19 14.20 -0.79
N LEU A 56 -11.78 14.32 -1.97
CA LEU A 56 -12.34 15.58 -2.48
C LEU A 56 -13.77 15.82 -1.97
N ALA A 57 -14.61 14.79 -2.02
CA ALA A 57 -15.99 14.84 -1.57
C ALA A 57 -16.54 13.45 -1.26
N THR A 58 -17.65 13.43 -0.52
CA THR A 58 -18.51 12.26 -0.36
C THR A 58 -19.94 12.64 -0.60
N PHE A 59 -20.73 11.73 -1.14
CA PHE A 59 -22.16 11.94 -1.33
C PHE A 59 -22.90 10.60 -1.32
N THR A 60 -24.20 10.69 -1.15
CA THR A 60 -25.13 9.55 -1.26
C THR A 60 -26.03 9.78 -2.47
N LEU A 61 -26.17 8.77 -3.33
CA LEU A 61 -27.08 8.77 -4.46
C LEU A 61 -27.74 7.39 -4.54
N ASP A 62 -29.07 7.35 -4.66
CA ASP A 62 -29.86 6.13 -4.73
C ASP A 62 -29.54 5.12 -3.60
N LYS A 63 -29.43 5.62 -2.37
CA LYS A 63 -29.05 4.88 -1.16
C LYS A 63 -27.65 4.26 -1.20
N ARG A 64 -26.79 4.64 -2.15
CA ARG A 64 -25.41 4.20 -2.25
C ARG A 64 -24.46 5.30 -1.82
N TYR A 65 -23.35 4.91 -1.21
CA TYR A 65 -22.34 5.82 -0.72
C TYR A 65 -21.17 5.91 -1.70
N TYR A 66 -20.71 7.13 -1.92
CA TYR A 66 -19.66 7.45 -2.89
C TYR A 66 -18.56 8.30 -2.26
N PHE A 67 -17.32 7.98 -2.61
CA PHE A 67 -16.15 8.79 -2.35
C PHE A 67 -15.59 9.32 -3.67
N LEU A 68 -15.27 10.61 -3.71
CA LEU A 68 -14.69 11.27 -4.87
C LEU A 68 -13.22 11.57 -4.60
N PHE A 69 -12.34 11.13 -5.50
CA PHE A 69 -10.90 11.32 -5.44
C PHE A 69 -10.36 11.93 -6.73
N PRO A 70 -9.15 12.53 -6.73
CA PRO A 70 -8.43 12.82 -7.96
C PRO A 70 -8.26 11.53 -8.78
N TYR A 71 -8.39 11.65 -10.10
CA TYR A 71 -8.16 10.52 -10.99
C TYR A 71 -6.67 10.34 -11.23
N ALA A 72 -6.13 9.17 -10.86
CA ALA A 72 -4.75 8.80 -11.12
C ALA A 72 -4.60 8.27 -12.56
N ASP A 73 -3.45 8.52 -13.16
CA ASP A 73 -3.15 8.06 -14.52
C ASP A 73 -2.94 6.53 -14.53
N SER A 74 -2.35 5.97 -13.44
CA SER A 74 -2.17 4.52 -13.29
C SER A 74 -1.93 4.12 -11.82
N THR A 75 -1.91 2.83 -11.55
CA THR A 75 -1.27 2.28 -10.35
C THR A 75 0.24 2.18 -10.56
N LEU A 76 1.01 1.96 -9.49
CA LEU A 76 2.45 1.77 -9.58
C LEU A 76 2.81 0.53 -10.40
N GLU A 77 2.03 -0.56 -10.29
CA GLU A 77 2.24 -1.76 -11.09
C GLU A 77 2.08 -1.47 -12.58
N GLN A 78 0.98 -0.81 -12.97
CA GLN A 78 0.73 -0.39 -14.36
C GLN A 78 1.81 0.59 -14.87
N TYR A 79 2.31 1.47 -14.00
CA TYR A 79 3.42 2.36 -14.34
C TYR A 79 4.70 1.55 -14.65
N TRP A 80 5.02 0.53 -13.84
CA TRP A 80 6.17 -0.35 -14.10
C TRP A 80 6.04 -1.11 -15.42
N GLU A 81 4.84 -1.63 -15.72
CA GLU A 81 4.54 -2.28 -16.99
C GLU A 81 4.68 -1.35 -18.20
N SER A 82 4.24 -0.09 -18.05
CA SER A 82 4.31 0.91 -19.12
C SER A 82 5.75 1.39 -19.37
N VAL A 83 6.53 1.55 -18.29
CA VAL A 83 7.95 1.94 -18.34
C VAL A 83 8.82 0.69 -18.14
N LYS A 84 8.85 -0.17 -19.17
CA LYS A 84 9.50 -1.49 -19.11
C LYS A 84 10.98 -1.44 -18.76
N SER A 85 11.69 -0.39 -19.16
CA SER A 85 13.15 -0.23 -18.98
C SER A 85 13.46 1.20 -18.54
N PRO A 86 13.40 1.50 -17.24
CA PRO A 86 13.73 2.84 -16.74
C PRO A 86 15.21 3.15 -16.94
N LYS A 87 15.52 4.44 -17.10
CA LYS A 87 16.91 4.89 -17.20
C LYS A 87 17.64 4.66 -15.88
N ARG A 88 18.87 4.13 -15.96
CA ARG A 88 19.76 3.90 -14.79
C ARG A 88 20.70 5.07 -14.59
N ASP A 89 20.16 6.28 -14.55
CA ASP A 89 20.91 7.51 -14.35
C ASP A 89 20.69 8.11 -12.96
N LEU A 90 21.52 9.08 -12.60
CA LEU A 90 21.45 9.77 -11.29
C LEU A 90 20.09 10.46 -11.11
N SER A 91 19.53 11.02 -12.15
CA SER A 91 18.25 11.72 -12.12
C SER A 91 17.09 10.76 -11.76
N THR A 92 17.09 9.54 -12.31
CA THR A 92 16.09 8.51 -11.95
C THR A 92 16.34 7.98 -10.54
N ALA A 93 17.61 7.79 -10.13
CA ALA A 93 17.95 7.41 -8.76
C ALA A 93 17.41 8.42 -7.74
N GLN A 94 17.59 9.71 -8.01
CA GLN A 94 17.08 10.79 -7.16
C GLN A 94 15.55 10.79 -7.09
N TRP A 95 14.88 10.56 -8.22
CA TRP A 95 13.43 10.45 -8.25
C TRP A 95 12.95 9.25 -7.42
N VAL A 96 13.52 8.05 -7.60
CA VAL A 96 13.18 6.86 -6.82
C VAL A 96 13.38 7.12 -5.33
N SER A 97 14.52 7.68 -4.93
CA SER A 97 14.81 8.02 -3.54
C SER A 97 13.77 9.00 -2.97
N LYS A 98 13.41 10.03 -3.74
CA LYS A 98 12.39 11.02 -3.35
C LYS A 98 11.01 10.37 -3.19
N GLN A 99 10.63 9.46 -4.10
CA GLN A 99 9.35 8.75 -3.98
C GLN A 99 9.32 7.85 -2.74
N CYS A 100 10.39 7.08 -2.48
CA CYS A 100 10.49 6.26 -1.26
C CYS A 100 10.37 7.12 0.00
N SER A 101 11.12 8.23 0.06
CA SER A 101 11.06 9.16 1.20
C SER A 101 9.68 9.77 1.39
N GLY A 102 9.01 10.17 0.29
CA GLY A 102 7.67 10.74 0.34
C GLY A 102 6.62 9.74 0.78
N ILE A 103 6.67 8.51 0.29
CA ILE A 103 5.78 7.42 0.73
C ILE A 103 6.01 7.11 2.21
N MET A 104 7.26 7.03 2.67
CA MET A 104 7.57 6.83 4.10
C MET A 104 6.99 7.95 4.96
N ALA A 105 7.14 9.21 4.54
CA ALA A 105 6.60 10.35 5.26
C ALA A 105 5.06 10.33 5.31
N ALA A 106 4.40 9.89 4.22
CA ALA A 106 2.96 9.69 4.19
C ALA A 106 2.52 8.62 5.21
N ILE A 107 3.22 7.48 5.28
CA ILE A 107 2.93 6.42 6.24
C ILE A 107 3.24 6.86 7.68
N ASP A 108 4.32 7.61 7.91
CA ASP A 108 4.63 8.18 9.22
C ASP A 108 3.51 9.11 9.70
N SER A 109 2.94 9.93 8.81
CA SER A 109 1.80 10.79 9.13
C SER A 109 0.52 10.01 9.49
N ILE A 110 0.36 8.80 8.97
CA ILE A 110 -0.71 7.87 9.36
C ILE A 110 -0.40 7.23 10.72
N HIS A 111 0.86 6.81 10.91
CA HIS A 111 1.30 6.16 12.15
C HIS A 111 1.26 7.07 13.36
N ASP A 112 1.59 8.35 13.18
CA ASP A 112 1.66 9.37 14.24
C ASP A 112 1.03 10.69 13.76
N PRO A 113 -0.31 10.79 13.69
CA PRO A 113 -1.00 11.97 13.17
C PRO A 113 -0.92 13.15 14.12
N LYS A 114 0.18 13.91 14.09
CA LYS A 114 0.46 15.05 14.96
C LYS A 114 -0.64 16.12 14.94
N HIS A 115 -1.28 16.32 13.79
CA HIS A 115 -2.41 17.25 13.67
C HIS A 115 -3.61 16.87 14.55
N LEU A 116 -3.86 15.56 14.75
CA LEU A 116 -4.93 15.09 15.64
C LEU A 116 -4.54 15.26 17.12
N GLN A 117 -3.24 15.07 17.43
CA GLN A 117 -2.72 15.29 18.78
C GLN A 117 -2.87 16.75 19.21
N ASN A 118 -2.65 17.70 18.28
CA ASN A 118 -2.86 19.14 18.52
C ASN A 118 -4.33 19.48 18.81
N LEU A 119 -5.27 18.63 18.38
CA LEU A 119 -6.71 18.72 18.68
C LEU A 119 -7.11 17.91 19.92
N GLY A 120 -6.14 17.39 20.69
CA GLY A 120 -6.39 16.58 21.89
C GLY A 120 -6.79 15.12 21.57
N VAL A 121 -6.76 14.70 20.31
CA VAL A 121 -7.08 13.32 19.92
C VAL A 121 -5.80 12.50 19.90
N ARG A 122 -5.58 11.69 20.92
CA ARG A 122 -4.47 10.72 20.94
C ARG A 122 -4.86 9.47 20.15
N GLY A 123 -3.91 8.96 19.38
CA GLY A 123 -4.11 7.70 18.66
C GLY A 123 -3.09 7.49 17.57
N TYR A 124 -3.02 6.25 17.12
CA TYR A 124 -2.05 5.77 16.14
C TYR A 124 -2.78 5.05 15.02
N GLY A 125 -2.40 5.35 13.79
CA GLY A 125 -2.94 4.72 12.60
C GLY A 125 -2.06 3.58 12.07
N ARG A 126 -2.64 2.77 11.21
CA ARG A 126 -1.98 1.81 10.35
C ARG A 126 -2.70 1.80 9.00
N HIS A 127 -1.95 1.76 7.90
CA HIS A 127 -2.54 1.62 6.56
C HIS A 127 -3.11 0.21 6.35
N GLY A 128 -2.29 -0.82 6.51
CA GLY A 128 -2.70 -2.23 6.52
C GLY A 128 -2.84 -2.90 5.15
N ASP A 129 -2.63 -2.16 4.02
CA ASP A 129 -2.70 -2.72 2.67
C ASP A 129 -1.75 -2.00 1.69
N ILE A 130 -0.49 -1.82 2.09
CA ILE A 130 0.52 -1.22 1.21
C ILE A 130 0.98 -2.27 0.19
N LYS A 131 0.77 -1.97 -1.10
CA LYS A 131 1.15 -2.79 -2.25
C LYS A 131 1.13 -1.93 -3.52
N PRO A 132 1.71 -2.36 -4.65
CA PRO A 132 1.77 -1.56 -5.88
C PRO A 132 0.41 -1.11 -6.42
N ASP A 133 -0.65 -1.92 -6.26
CA ASP A 133 -2.02 -1.54 -6.66
C ASP A 133 -2.58 -0.34 -5.88
N ASN A 134 -2.13 -0.14 -4.64
CA ASN A 134 -2.58 0.92 -3.74
C ASN A 134 -1.62 2.12 -3.70
N ILE A 135 -0.59 2.11 -4.54
CA ILE A 135 0.23 3.27 -4.85
C ILE A 135 -0.17 3.79 -6.22
N LEU A 136 -0.70 4.99 -6.25
CA LEU A 136 -1.16 5.64 -7.48
C LEU A 136 -0.04 6.48 -8.09
N TRP A 137 0.07 6.46 -9.40
CA TRP A 137 0.97 7.33 -10.15
C TRP A 137 0.16 8.47 -10.78
N PHE A 138 0.63 9.70 -10.58
CA PHE A 138 0.08 10.91 -11.20
C PHE A 138 1.16 11.60 -12.01
N GLN A 139 0.77 12.10 -13.15
CA GLN A 139 1.60 13.05 -13.90
C GLN A 139 1.87 14.29 -13.04
N SER A 140 3.06 14.84 -13.12
CA SER A 140 3.45 16.01 -12.34
C SER A 140 4.15 17.05 -13.20
N SER A 141 3.81 18.32 -13.00
CA SER A 141 4.52 19.43 -13.62
C SER A 141 5.91 19.67 -13.00
N LYS A 142 6.17 19.12 -11.82
CA LYS A 142 7.45 19.28 -11.09
C LYS A 142 8.51 18.24 -11.52
N ASP A 143 8.07 17.06 -11.99
CA ASP A 143 8.97 15.99 -12.45
C ASP A 143 8.27 15.20 -13.58
N PRO A 144 8.91 15.04 -14.74
CA PRO A 144 8.32 14.33 -15.88
C PRO A 144 8.06 12.83 -15.61
N ARG A 145 8.67 12.25 -14.56
CA ARG A 145 8.41 10.88 -14.11
C ARG A 145 7.20 10.78 -13.17
N GLY A 146 6.57 11.93 -12.85
CA GLY A 146 5.39 11.99 -12.01
C GLY A 146 5.66 11.84 -10.51
N ILE A 147 4.58 11.58 -9.77
CA ILE A 147 4.59 11.40 -8.33
C ILE A 147 3.81 10.16 -7.93
N LEU A 148 4.30 9.45 -6.91
CA LEU A 148 3.66 8.28 -6.31
C LEU A 148 2.87 8.68 -5.07
N VAL A 149 1.62 8.23 -4.97
CA VAL A 149 0.67 8.63 -3.92
C VAL A 149 0.03 7.41 -3.30
N VAL A 150 0.11 7.29 -1.97
CA VAL A 150 -0.54 6.22 -1.21
C VAL A 150 -2.06 6.41 -1.23
N SER A 151 -2.79 5.33 -1.48
CA SER A 151 -4.25 5.32 -1.60
C SER A 151 -4.88 4.12 -0.89
N ASP A 152 -6.19 4.07 -0.87
CA ASP A 152 -7.03 3.01 -0.30
C ASP A 152 -6.84 2.77 1.21
N MET A 153 -7.44 3.64 1.99
CA MET A 153 -7.50 3.56 3.44
C MET A 153 -8.55 2.54 3.96
N GLY A 154 -9.10 1.69 3.09
CA GLY A 154 -10.20 0.77 3.41
C GLY A 154 -9.85 -0.28 4.48
N LEU A 155 -8.59 -0.66 4.63
CA LEU A 155 -8.09 -1.55 5.69
C LEU A 155 -7.40 -0.80 6.84
N SER A 156 -7.38 0.52 6.79
CA SER A 156 -6.75 1.34 7.82
C SER A 156 -7.44 1.18 9.16
N SER A 157 -6.65 1.20 10.21
CA SER A 157 -7.14 1.14 11.59
C SER A 157 -6.54 2.29 12.40
N PHE A 158 -7.33 2.82 13.33
CA PHE A 158 -6.90 3.85 14.25
C PHE A 158 -7.29 3.46 15.68
N ASN A 159 -6.32 3.40 16.57
CA ASN A 159 -6.51 2.99 17.96
C ASN A 159 -6.20 4.14 18.91
N ARG A 160 -7.15 4.47 19.80
CA ARG A 160 -7.07 5.64 20.71
C ARG A 160 -6.17 5.41 21.92
N ASP A 161 -6.23 4.25 22.58
CA ASP A 161 -5.74 4.12 23.97
C ASP A 161 -4.54 3.21 24.18
N THR A 162 -4.18 2.40 23.23
CA THR A 162 -2.98 1.58 23.33
C THR A 162 -2.21 1.69 22.04
N SER A 163 -1.20 2.53 22.06
CA SER A 163 -0.25 2.74 20.94
C SER A 163 0.42 1.45 20.47
N ARG A 164 0.22 0.41 21.19
CA ARG A 164 0.73 -0.92 20.94
C ARG A 164 -0.47 -1.76 20.54
N SER A 165 -0.85 -1.60 19.31
CA SER A 165 -1.87 -2.37 18.65
C SER A 165 -1.47 -3.84 18.61
N ASN A 166 -1.60 -4.54 19.71
CA ASN A 166 -1.52 -5.99 19.74
C ASN A 166 -2.88 -6.54 19.29
N ILE A 167 -3.26 -6.24 18.03
CA ILE A 167 -4.48 -6.80 17.46
C ILE A 167 -4.15 -8.24 17.08
N PRO A 168 -4.89 -9.25 17.59
CA PRO A 168 -4.69 -10.63 17.18
C PRO A 168 -4.79 -10.76 15.65
N ASN A 169 -3.86 -11.50 15.05
CA ASN A 169 -3.79 -11.70 13.60
C ASN A 169 -5.06 -12.36 13.01
N THR A 170 -5.83 -13.09 13.85
CA THR A 170 -7.11 -13.72 13.48
C THR A 170 -8.20 -12.70 13.12
N LYS A 171 -8.06 -11.43 13.53
CA LYS A 171 -9.03 -10.35 13.28
C LYS A 171 -8.71 -9.53 12.04
N ILE A 172 -7.64 -9.81 11.32
CA ILE A 172 -7.19 -9.01 10.18
C ILE A 172 -7.37 -9.78 8.89
N PRO A 173 -7.91 -9.14 7.83
CA PRO A 173 -7.96 -9.74 6.50
C PRO A 173 -6.56 -10.16 6.05
N LYS A 174 -6.42 -11.38 5.56
CA LYS A 174 -5.16 -11.86 5.00
C LYS A 174 -4.95 -11.25 3.62
N VAL A 175 -4.08 -10.26 3.53
CA VAL A 175 -3.69 -9.67 2.25
C VAL A 175 -2.63 -10.56 1.60
N PRO A 176 -2.88 -11.11 0.41
CA PRO A 176 -1.91 -11.95 -0.27
C PRO A 176 -0.64 -11.16 -0.68
N GLY A 177 0.50 -11.84 -0.69
CA GLY A 177 1.74 -11.34 -1.28
C GLY A 177 2.62 -10.52 -0.34
N TYR A 178 2.12 -9.44 0.22
CA TYR A 178 2.93 -8.46 0.99
C TYR A 178 2.81 -8.61 2.51
N ARG A 179 1.93 -9.47 3.02
CA ARG A 179 1.69 -9.61 4.46
C ARG A 179 2.95 -9.99 5.23
N PRO A 180 3.14 -9.45 6.45
CA PRO A 180 4.25 -9.81 7.31
C PRO A 180 4.06 -11.16 7.98
N PRO A 181 5.14 -11.77 8.50
CA PRO A 181 5.12 -13.10 9.11
C PRO A 181 4.17 -13.24 10.31
N GLU A 182 4.01 -12.19 11.11
CA GLU A 182 3.12 -12.20 12.28
C GLU A 182 1.65 -12.45 11.93
N CYS A 183 1.26 -12.28 10.67
CA CYS A 183 -0.06 -12.66 10.19
C CYS A 183 -0.31 -14.17 10.20
N ASP A 184 0.74 -14.95 10.10
CA ASP A 184 0.68 -16.39 9.88
C ASP A 184 1.26 -17.21 11.06
N ILE A 185 1.86 -16.54 12.05
CA ILE A 185 2.38 -17.18 13.28
C ILE A 185 1.26 -17.23 14.31
N GLU A 186 1.11 -18.39 14.97
CA GLU A 186 0.14 -18.57 16.05
C GLU A 186 0.40 -17.59 17.20
N GLY A 187 -0.67 -16.91 17.68
CA GLY A 187 -0.57 -15.87 18.69
C GLY A 187 0.07 -14.56 18.20
N GLY A 188 0.34 -14.44 16.91
CA GLY A 188 0.91 -13.23 16.31
C GLY A 188 0.01 -12.02 16.52
N THR A 189 0.63 -10.88 16.75
CA THR A 189 -0.07 -9.59 16.95
C THR A 189 0.36 -8.59 15.91
N ILE A 190 -0.60 -7.85 15.41
CA ILE A 190 -0.42 -6.88 14.35
C ILE A 190 -0.26 -5.48 14.93
N SER A 191 0.82 -4.82 14.52
CA SER A 191 1.17 -3.46 14.93
C SER A 191 1.47 -2.58 13.71
N ARG A 192 1.98 -1.38 13.91
CA ARG A 192 2.49 -0.52 12.83
C ARG A 192 3.67 -1.13 12.08
N ALA A 193 4.37 -2.09 12.69
CA ALA A 193 5.44 -2.86 12.02
C ALA A 193 4.94 -3.60 10.77
N TYR A 194 3.65 -3.91 10.69
CA TYR A 194 3.00 -4.42 9.49
C TYR A 194 3.29 -3.55 8.26
N ASP A 195 3.04 -2.22 8.36
CA ASP A 195 3.28 -1.30 7.26
C ASP A 195 4.78 -1.16 6.94
N ILE A 196 5.65 -1.26 7.94
CA ILE A 196 7.10 -1.22 7.73
C ILE A 196 7.57 -2.42 6.92
N TRP A 197 7.05 -3.61 7.21
CA TRP A 197 7.32 -4.81 6.42
C TRP A 197 6.83 -4.66 4.97
N THR A 198 5.58 -4.21 4.79
CA THR A 198 4.99 -4.07 3.45
C THR A 198 5.68 -2.97 2.63
N LEU A 199 6.13 -1.89 3.26
CA LEU A 199 7.01 -0.88 2.64
C LEU A 199 8.34 -1.48 2.18
N GLY A 200 8.97 -2.31 3.01
CA GLY A 200 10.20 -3.01 2.64
C GLY A 200 10.01 -3.88 1.40
N CYS A 201 8.92 -4.63 1.34
CA CYS A 201 8.56 -5.43 0.17
C CYS A 201 8.33 -4.56 -1.09
N LEU A 202 7.56 -3.48 -0.95
CA LEU A 202 7.26 -2.53 -2.02
C LEU A 202 8.54 -1.88 -2.57
N PHE A 203 9.41 -1.38 -1.69
CA PHE A 203 10.65 -0.71 -2.11
C PHE A 203 11.63 -1.67 -2.75
N LEU A 204 11.66 -2.93 -2.31
CA LEU A 204 12.48 -3.95 -2.94
C LEU A 204 12.03 -4.20 -4.39
N GLU A 205 10.73 -4.26 -4.68
CA GLU A 205 10.22 -4.39 -6.03
C GLU A 205 10.42 -3.11 -6.86
N LEU A 206 10.24 -1.92 -6.27
CA LEU A 206 10.53 -0.64 -6.93
C LEU A 206 12.02 -0.54 -7.34
N LEU A 207 12.93 -0.95 -6.46
CA LEU A 207 14.37 -1.01 -6.78
C LEU A 207 14.68 -2.07 -7.83
N THR A 208 14.00 -3.23 -7.78
CA THR A 208 14.13 -4.28 -8.78
C THR A 208 13.71 -3.77 -10.16
N TRP A 209 12.57 -3.05 -10.24
CA TRP A 209 12.12 -2.40 -11.46
C TRP A 209 13.12 -1.35 -11.94
N TRP A 210 13.60 -0.48 -11.09
CA TRP A 210 14.56 0.55 -11.50
C TRP A 210 15.86 -0.05 -12.03
N LEU A 211 16.36 -1.11 -11.41
CA LEU A 211 17.64 -1.75 -11.77
C LEU A 211 17.55 -2.75 -12.93
N GLY A 212 16.40 -3.36 -13.17
CA GLY A 212 16.25 -4.44 -14.14
C GLY A 212 15.02 -4.37 -15.03
N GLY A 213 14.17 -3.35 -14.84
CA GLY A 213 12.93 -3.18 -15.59
C GLY A 213 11.81 -4.13 -15.16
N TRP A 214 10.70 -4.07 -15.87
CA TRP A 214 9.51 -4.88 -15.57
C TRP A 214 9.79 -6.38 -15.63
N GLU A 215 10.53 -6.83 -16.63
CA GLU A 215 10.88 -8.25 -16.77
C GLU A 215 11.60 -8.82 -15.54
N LEU A 216 12.45 -8.00 -14.88
CA LEU A 216 13.13 -8.45 -13.65
C LEU A 216 12.15 -8.50 -12.45
N VAL A 217 11.15 -7.61 -12.40
CA VAL A 217 10.09 -7.69 -11.38
C VAL A 217 9.29 -8.98 -11.54
N GLU A 218 8.86 -9.30 -12.76
CA GLU A 218 8.14 -10.56 -13.04
C GLU A 218 8.97 -11.80 -12.66
N LYS A 219 10.25 -11.84 -13.07
CA LYS A 219 11.18 -12.91 -12.68
C LYS A 219 11.34 -13.01 -11.16
N PHE A 220 11.41 -11.88 -10.47
CA PHE A 220 11.52 -11.85 -9.02
C PHE A 220 10.24 -12.33 -8.33
N GLN A 221 9.06 -11.96 -8.83
CA GLN A 221 7.77 -12.44 -8.33
C GLN A 221 7.64 -13.96 -8.56
N GLU A 222 8.01 -14.44 -9.74
CA GLU A 222 7.97 -15.86 -10.07
C GLU A 222 8.95 -16.68 -9.22
N ALA A 223 10.18 -16.20 -9.03
CA ALA A 223 11.19 -16.85 -8.22
C ALA A 223 10.78 -17.00 -6.74
N ARG A 224 9.91 -16.11 -6.24
CA ARG A 224 9.35 -16.21 -4.88
C ARG A 224 8.22 -17.20 -4.73
N LYS A 225 7.63 -17.70 -5.82
CA LYS A 225 6.56 -18.71 -5.74
C LYS A 225 7.05 -19.97 -5.05
N SER A 226 6.29 -20.42 -4.09
CA SER A 226 6.54 -21.67 -3.36
C SER A 226 5.25 -22.21 -2.75
N VAL A 227 5.23 -23.52 -2.51
CA VAL A 227 4.13 -24.14 -1.76
C VAL A 227 4.19 -23.68 -0.31
N TYR A 228 3.07 -23.20 0.17
CA TYR A 228 2.91 -22.75 1.55
C TYR A 228 2.45 -23.91 2.46
N ILE A 229 2.47 -23.73 3.79
CA ILE A 229 2.06 -24.75 4.77
C ILE A 229 0.61 -25.24 4.57
N THR A 230 -0.25 -24.45 3.90
CA THR A 230 -1.63 -24.83 3.54
C THR A 230 -1.73 -25.60 2.22
N GLY A 231 -0.63 -25.86 1.52
CA GLY A 231 -0.60 -26.46 0.18
C GLY A 231 -0.82 -25.47 -0.97
N ALA A 232 -1.22 -24.23 -0.69
CA ALA A 232 -1.41 -23.19 -1.73
C ALA A 232 -0.07 -22.63 -2.20
N ILE A 233 0.05 -22.37 -3.52
CA ILE A 233 1.19 -21.65 -4.08
C ILE A 233 1.00 -20.15 -3.83
N ASN A 234 2.04 -19.50 -3.30
CA ASN A 234 2.08 -18.06 -3.12
C ASN A 234 3.49 -17.50 -3.33
N ASN A 235 3.58 -16.18 -3.51
CA ASN A 235 4.81 -15.44 -3.75
C ASN A 235 5.21 -14.51 -2.59
N ILE A 236 4.76 -14.79 -1.36
CA ILE A 236 5.14 -14.01 -0.18
C ILE A 236 6.65 -13.99 0.03
N PHE A 237 7.15 -13.03 0.80
CA PHE A 237 8.59 -12.75 0.97
C PHE A 237 9.28 -13.63 2.01
N PHE A 238 8.54 -14.49 2.72
CA PHE A 238 9.07 -15.37 3.76
C PHE A 238 8.53 -16.79 3.63
N HIS A 239 9.13 -17.74 4.36
CA HIS A 239 8.51 -19.03 4.67
C HIS A 239 8.46 -19.25 6.18
N LEU A 240 7.53 -20.09 6.59
CA LEU A 240 7.47 -20.60 7.95
C LEU A 240 8.21 -21.93 8.02
N LYS A 241 9.18 -22.02 8.92
CA LYS A 241 9.90 -23.25 9.24
C LYS A 241 9.45 -23.76 10.60
N LYS A 242 9.08 -25.04 10.67
CA LYS A 242 8.77 -25.68 11.94
C LYS A 242 10.04 -25.82 12.77
N VAL A 243 10.00 -25.41 14.03
CA VAL A 243 11.10 -25.60 14.96
C VAL A 243 11.21 -27.08 15.33
N LYS A 244 12.41 -27.65 15.16
CA LYS A 244 12.63 -29.07 15.46
C LYS A 244 12.31 -29.38 16.94
N GLY A 245 11.44 -30.37 17.17
CA GLY A 245 11.04 -30.76 18.52
C GLY A 245 9.99 -29.88 19.21
N ARG A 246 9.46 -28.86 18.51
CA ARG A 246 8.39 -27.99 19.03
C ARG A 246 7.25 -27.88 18.05
N ASN A 247 6.06 -27.53 18.53
CA ASN A 247 4.92 -27.22 17.66
C ASN A 247 4.84 -25.69 17.37
N GLU A 248 6.00 -25.10 17.07
CA GLU A 248 6.19 -23.68 16.81
C GLU A 248 6.76 -23.48 15.41
N TYR A 249 6.45 -22.33 14.82
CA TYR A 249 6.99 -21.91 13.53
C TYR A 249 7.80 -20.63 13.69
N VAL A 250 8.91 -20.54 12.98
CA VAL A 250 9.70 -19.31 12.83
C VAL A 250 9.66 -18.85 11.38
N ALA A 251 9.55 -17.54 11.19
CA ALA A 251 9.61 -16.95 9.88
C ALA A 251 11.07 -16.78 9.43
N GLN A 252 11.33 -17.08 8.18
CA GLN A 252 12.60 -16.83 7.53
C GLN A 252 12.35 -16.15 6.18
N VAL A 253 13.03 -15.02 5.93
CA VAL A 253 13.01 -14.37 4.62
C VAL A 253 13.53 -15.36 3.56
N LYS A 254 12.84 -15.43 2.42
CA LYS A 254 13.22 -16.32 1.32
C LYS A 254 14.61 -15.95 0.76
N THR A 255 15.41 -16.93 0.38
CA THR A 255 16.74 -16.70 -0.22
C THR A 255 16.67 -15.90 -1.50
N GLN A 256 15.59 -16.03 -2.27
CA GLN A 256 15.32 -15.23 -3.46
C GLN A 256 15.24 -13.73 -3.14
N VAL A 257 14.69 -13.39 -1.98
CA VAL A 257 14.60 -12.00 -1.51
C VAL A 257 15.98 -11.47 -1.12
N THR A 258 16.76 -12.25 -0.38
CA THR A 258 18.12 -11.84 0.03
C THR A 258 19.11 -11.80 -1.15
N ASN A 259 18.91 -12.64 -2.17
CA ASN A 259 19.76 -12.67 -3.36
C ASN A 259 19.51 -11.49 -4.31
N VAL A 260 18.31 -10.91 -4.33
CA VAL A 260 18.05 -9.66 -5.07
C VAL A 260 18.92 -8.53 -4.52
N SER A 261 19.06 -8.43 -3.19
CA SER A 261 19.91 -7.42 -2.56
C SER A 261 21.42 -7.70 -2.71
N SER A 262 21.83 -8.94 -2.98
CA SER A 262 23.21 -9.34 -3.20
C SER A 262 23.48 -9.46 -4.69
N ARG A 263 23.97 -8.45 -5.38
CA ARG A 263 24.50 -8.31 -6.77
C ARG A 263 24.37 -9.48 -7.78
N LYS A 264 23.95 -10.69 -7.35
CA LYS A 264 23.84 -11.89 -8.19
C LYS A 264 22.71 -11.86 -9.22
N LEU A 265 21.65 -11.11 -8.99
CA LEU A 265 20.55 -10.93 -9.96
C LEU A 265 20.82 -9.78 -10.94
N PHE A 266 21.77 -8.91 -10.66
CA PHE A 266 22.10 -7.75 -11.49
C PHE A 266 23.34 -7.99 -12.39
N GLN A 267 23.94 -9.17 -12.35
CA GLN A 267 24.88 -9.60 -13.37
C GLN A 267 24.09 -10.06 -14.60
N VAL A 268 23.64 -9.08 -15.37
CA VAL A 268 23.22 -9.29 -16.74
C VAL A 268 24.51 -9.37 -17.55
N SER A 269 24.74 -10.53 -18.15
CA SER A 269 25.74 -10.80 -19.21
C SER A 269 25.60 -9.78 -20.35
#